data_c18a22007845fc409dd8c3cf4fd76865
#
_entry.id   c18a22007845fc409dd8c3cf4fd76865
#
_cell.length_a   1.000
_cell.length_b   1.000
_cell.length_c   1.000
_cell.angle_alpha   90.00
_cell.angle_beta   90.00
_cell.angle_gamma   90.00
#
_symmetry.space_group_name_H-M   'P 1'
#
loop_
_entity.id
_entity.type
_entity.pdbx_description
1 polymer ?
#
loop_
_entity_poly.entity_id
_entity_poly.type
_entity_poly.pdbx_seq_one_letter_code
_entity_poly.pdbx_strand_id
1 'polypeptide(L)'
;FMVQCVNELPKLRDKSESLYRRLLVIPFEKRFEGVERKYIKDDYLHRPEVLEYVMHKLLAETDYYELDVPQACVDMLEEFKLENDPVRQFAEEAFTEAAWDLLPYKFMYDFYRHWFQRNMPSGRPVGRNAFIKSLKGLSAEYGWLAQDKVRSDGRMDKPEPLILEYDVREWMNSGYTGSDPGRKCMPDLA
;
A
#
# COMPACT_ATOMS: atom_id res chain seq x y z
N PHE A 1 -8.56 23.64 6.67
CA PHE A 1 -7.18 23.34 6.27
C PHE A 1 -6.32 23.17 7.51
N MET A 2 -5.57 22.10 7.63
CA MET A 2 -4.71 21.81 8.77
C MET A 2 -3.33 21.42 8.24
N VAL A 3 -2.29 22.04 8.79
CA VAL A 3 -0.89 21.69 8.50
C VAL A 3 -0.27 21.06 9.75
N GLN A 4 0.40 19.94 9.57
CA GLN A 4 1.10 19.25 10.65
C GLN A 4 2.52 18.90 10.18
N CYS A 5 3.52 19.31 10.97
CA CYS A 5 4.91 18.90 10.75
C CYS A 5 5.21 17.71 11.66
N VAL A 6 5.71 16.63 11.07
CA VAL A 6 6.01 15.39 11.78
C VAL A 6 7.36 14.84 11.32
N ASN A 7 8.06 14.10 12.17
CA ASN A 7 9.28 13.40 11.79
C ASN A 7 8.98 12.04 11.16
N GLU A 8 7.86 11.43 11.56
CA GLU A 8 7.35 10.17 11.02
C GLU A 8 5.86 10.32 10.73
N LEU A 9 5.41 9.75 9.63
CA LEU A 9 4.01 9.80 9.26
C LEU A 9 3.17 8.96 10.23
N PRO A 10 2.02 9.48 10.71
CA PRO A 10 1.19 8.77 11.68
C PRO A 10 0.49 7.58 11.04
N LYS A 11 0.38 6.47 11.78
CA LYS A 11 -0.44 5.32 11.35
C LYS A 11 -1.91 5.70 11.34
N LEU A 12 -2.53 5.67 10.17
CA LEU A 12 -3.94 6.02 10.01
C LEU A 12 -4.83 4.79 10.22
N ARG A 13 -5.94 4.98 10.93
CA ARG A 13 -6.96 3.94 11.10
C ARG A 13 -7.88 3.85 9.89
N ASP A 14 -8.22 5.00 9.32
CA ASP A 14 -9.00 5.09 8.09
C ASP A 14 -8.04 4.97 6.89
N LYS A 15 -8.30 4.00 6.04
CA LYS A 15 -7.51 3.69 4.83
C LYS A 15 -8.35 3.88 3.58
N SER A 16 -9.39 4.73 3.68
CA SER A 16 -10.26 5.01 2.55
C SER A 16 -9.59 5.96 1.56
N GLU A 17 -9.86 5.76 0.29
CA GLU A 17 -9.42 6.67 -0.78
C GLU A 17 -9.93 8.10 -0.56
N SER A 18 -11.11 8.22 0.10
CA SER A 18 -11.66 9.52 0.51
C SER A 18 -10.76 10.28 1.47
N LEU A 19 -10.03 9.59 2.36
CA LEU A 19 -9.04 10.21 3.23
C LEU A 19 -7.79 10.59 2.45
N TYR A 20 -7.22 9.65 1.69
CA TYR A 20 -5.98 9.87 0.96
C TYR A 20 -6.06 11.04 -0.03
N ARG A 21 -7.20 11.22 -0.72
CA ARG A 21 -7.42 12.39 -1.60
C ARG A 21 -7.34 13.76 -0.90
N ARG A 22 -7.44 13.78 0.42
CA ARG A 22 -7.41 15.01 1.23
C ARG A 22 -6.05 15.25 1.87
N LEU A 23 -5.13 14.32 1.70
CA LEU A 23 -3.78 14.40 2.24
C LEU A 23 -2.83 14.91 1.16
N LEU A 24 -2.04 15.90 1.53
CA LEU A 24 -0.88 16.32 0.78
C LEU A 24 0.34 16.09 1.67
N VAL A 25 1.17 15.13 1.32
CA VAL A 25 2.41 14.82 2.05
C VAL A 25 3.55 15.52 1.35
N ILE A 26 4.23 16.41 2.06
CA ILE A 26 5.36 17.18 1.51
C ILE A 26 6.64 16.66 2.15
N PRO A 27 7.51 15.95 1.38
CA PRO A 27 8.77 15.44 1.91
C PRO A 27 9.81 16.56 2.08
N PHE A 28 10.52 16.54 3.20
CA PHE A 28 11.67 17.39 3.48
C PHE A 28 12.89 16.52 3.72
N GLU A 29 13.58 16.14 2.67
CA GLU A 29 14.68 15.17 2.71
C GLU A 29 16.04 15.78 3.08
N LYS A 30 16.20 17.09 2.92
CA LYS A 30 17.49 17.75 3.17
C LYS A 30 17.78 17.87 4.66
N ARG A 31 18.90 17.30 5.07
CA ARG A 31 19.51 17.51 6.38
C ARG A 31 20.54 18.62 6.31
N PHE A 32 20.48 19.55 7.25
CA PHE A 32 21.39 20.70 7.34
C PHE A 32 22.33 20.58 8.55
N GLU A 33 22.88 19.40 8.80
CA GLU A 33 23.79 19.17 9.91
C GLU A 33 25.10 19.95 9.71
N GLY A 34 25.46 20.77 10.70
CA GLY A 34 26.70 21.56 10.70
C GLY A 34 26.72 22.77 9.78
N VAL A 35 25.65 23.04 9.03
CA VAL A 35 25.50 24.22 8.15
C VAL A 35 24.31 25.10 8.54
N GLU A 36 23.83 24.96 9.75
CA GLU A 36 22.70 25.71 10.29
C GLU A 36 23.01 27.21 10.33
N ARG A 37 22.20 28.00 9.64
CA ARG A 37 22.30 29.46 9.64
C ARG A 37 21.24 30.05 10.57
N LYS A 38 21.58 30.15 11.84
CA LYS A 38 20.66 30.66 12.89
C LYS A 38 20.06 32.03 12.55
N TYR A 39 20.83 32.90 11.88
CA TYR A 39 20.34 34.22 11.48
C TYR A 39 19.12 34.18 10.57
N ILE A 40 18.91 33.09 9.81
CA ILE A 40 17.74 32.96 8.92
C ILE A 40 16.46 32.94 9.77
N LYS A 41 16.46 32.14 10.84
CA LYS A 41 15.31 32.01 11.73
C LYS A 41 15.16 33.22 12.66
N ASP A 42 16.28 33.70 13.23
CA ASP A 42 16.25 34.67 14.33
C ASP A 42 16.19 36.13 13.83
N ASP A 43 16.61 36.41 12.61
CA ASP A 43 16.69 37.77 12.04
C ASP A 43 16.02 37.88 10.67
N TYR A 44 16.53 37.15 9.66
CA TYR A 44 16.14 37.33 8.26
C TYR A 44 14.63 37.18 8.02
N LEU A 45 14.00 36.14 8.58
CA LEU A 45 12.56 35.88 8.42
C LEU A 45 11.65 36.89 9.15
N HIS A 46 12.21 37.71 10.02
CA HIS A 46 11.48 38.76 10.76
C HIS A 46 11.67 40.16 10.15
N ARG A 47 12.47 40.28 9.10
CA ARG A 47 12.67 41.58 8.45
C ARG A 47 11.42 42.01 7.69
N PRO A 48 10.94 43.25 7.87
CA PRO A 48 9.74 43.75 7.19
C PRO A 48 9.81 43.57 5.66
N GLU A 49 10.96 43.87 5.05
CA GLU A 49 11.15 43.78 3.60
C GLU A 49 10.99 42.35 3.06
N VAL A 50 11.41 41.35 3.87
CA VAL A 50 11.24 39.93 3.53
C VAL A 50 9.78 39.52 3.64
N LEU A 51 9.09 39.96 4.69
CA LEU A 51 7.67 39.69 4.90
C LEU A 51 6.80 40.34 3.83
N GLU A 52 7.10 41.60 3.46
CA GLU A 52 6.42 42.33 2.39
C GLU A 52 6.63 41.62 1.03
N TYR A 53 7.84 41.18 0.73
CA TYR A 53 8.12 40.41 -0.48
C TYR A 53 7.34 39.08 -0.55
N VAL A 54 7.34 38.33 0.55
CA VAL A 54 6.58 37.06 0.63
C VAL A 54 5.09 37.33 0.45
N MET A 55 4.57 38.36 1.10
CA MET A 55 3.17 38.77 0.98
C MET A 55 2.81 39.17 -0.45
N HIS A 56 3.65 39.98 -1.11
CA HIS A 56 3.47 40.37 -2.51
C HIS A 56 3.44 39.11 -3.41
N LYS A 57 4.39 38.21 -3.21
CA LYS A 57 4.45 36.97 -4.00
C LYS A 57 3.20 36.12 -3.83
N LEU A 58 2.71 35.98 -2.60
CA LEU A 58 1.50 35.21 -2.32
C LEU A 58 0.24 35.86 -2.92
N LEU A 59 0.12 37.18 -2.86
CA LEU A 59 -1.09 37.88 -3.30
C LEU A 59 -1.13 38.16 -4.82
N ALA A 60 0.02 38.39 -5.44
CA ALA A 60 0.12 38.82 -6.82
C ALA A 60 0.49 37.71 -7.81
N GLU A 61 1.28 36.73 -7.36
CA GLU A 61 1.87 35.72 -8.24
C GLU A 61 1.27 34.31 -8.04
N THR A 62 0.54 34.07 -6.94
CA THR A 62 0.03 32.72 -6.63
C THR A 62 -1.40 32.55 -7.08
N ASP A 63 -1.66 31.53 -7.89
CA ASP A 63 -3.01 31.09 -8.20
C ASP A 63 -3.53 30.22 -7.04
N TYR A 64 -4.67 30.66 -6.45
CA TYR A 64 -5.26 29.97 -5.30
C TYR A 64 -6.27 28.88 -5.72
N TYR A 65 -6.63 28.78 -6.99
CA TYR A 65 -7.65 27.88 -7.46
C TYR A 65 -7.09 26.53 -7.86
N GLU A 66 -5.82 26.46 -8.27
CA GLU A 66 -5.17 25.24 -8.66
C GLU A 66 -3.87 25.06 -7.86
N LEU A 67 -3.78 23.93 -7.15
CA LEU A 67 -2.54 23.50 -6.50
C LEU A 67 -1.81 22.56 -7.46
N ASP A 68 -0.67 23.00 -7.94
CA ASP A 68 0.26 22.11 -8.63
C ASP A 68 0.91 21.20 -7.58
N VAL A 69 0.62 19.89 -7.66
CA VAL A 69 1.15 18.89 -6.72
C VAL A 69 2.43 18.31 -7.32
N PRO A 70 3.61 18.58 -6.72
CA PRO A 70 4.88 18.04 -7.19
C PRO A 70 4.86 16.50 -7.18
N GLN A 71 5.56 15.88 -8.16
CA GLN A 71 5.65 14.42 -8.25
C GLN A 71 6.16 13.78 -6.96
N ALA A 72 7.13 14.40 -6.29
CA ALA A 72 7.64 13.92 -5.00
C ALA A 72 6.57 13.80 -3.91
N CYS A 73 5.53 14.64 -3.94
CA CYS A 73 4.40 14.54 -3.01
C CYS A 73 3.47 13.39 -3.36
N VAL A 74 3.31 13.11 -4.66
CA VAL A 74 2.52 11.98 -5.15
C VAL A 74 3.22 10.68 -4.76
N ASP A 75 4.50 10.55 -5.04
CA ASP A 75 5.31 9.37 -4.74
C ASP A 75 5.31 9.07 -3.24
N MET A 76 5.50 10.09 -2.40
CA MET A 76 5.46 9.96 -0.95
C MET A 76 4.08 9.53 -0.43
N LEU A 77 3.00 10.01 -1.05
CA LEU A 77 1.64 9.60 -0.68
C LEU A 77 1.40 8.13 -1.03
N GLU A 78 1.88 7.65 -2.17
CA GLU A 78 1.76 6.25 -2.56
C GLU A 78 2.58 5.35 -1.62
N GLU A 79 3.82 5.72 -1.30
CA GLU A 79 4.63 5.01 -0.30
C GLU A 79 3.92 4.95 1.05
N PHE A 80 3.34 6.06 1.50
CA PHE A 80 2.56 6.11 2.73
C PHE A 80 1.32 5.22 2.71
N LYS A 81 0.62 5.13 1.58
CA LYS A 81 -0.51 4.19 1.41
C LYS A 81 -0.05 2.74 1.59
N LEU A 82 1.07 2.38 0.97
CA LEU A 82 1.66 1.04 1.08
C LEU A 82 2.02 0.70 2.53
N GLU A 83 2.77 1.57 3.19
CA GLU A 83 3.18 1.34 4.58
C GLU A 83 2.00 1.20 5.56
N ASN A 84 0.92 1.93 5.30
CA ASN A 84 -0.26 1.88 6.18
C ASN A 84 -1.22 0.72 5.86
N ASP A 85 -1.16 0.12 4.68
CA ASP A 85 -2.08 -0.94 4.28
C ASP A 85 -1.39 -2.27 3.95
N PRO A 86 -1.25 -3.17 4.95
CA PRO A 86 -0.67 -4.49 4.72
C PRO A 86 -1.43 -5.34 3.69
N VAL A 87 -2.73 -5.05 3.45
CA VAL A 87 -3.50 -5.79 2.44
C VAL A 87 -3.13 -5.30 1.05
N ARG A 88 -2.93 -4.00 0.88
CA ARG A 88 -2.44 -3.40 -0.37
C ARG A 88 -1.03 -3.91 -0.68
N GLN A 89 -0.13 -3.86 0.30
CA GLN A 89 1.24 -4.34 0.16
C GLN A 89 1.29 -5.82 -0.25
N PHE A 90 0.49 -6.66 0.42
CA PHE A 90 0.32 -8.05 0.04
C PHE A 90 -0.21 -8.20 -1.39
N ALA A 91 -1.21 -7.41 -1.77
CA ALA A 91 -1.79 -7.47 -3.11
C ALA A 91 -0.75 -7.14 -4.18
N GLU A 92 0.04 -6.11 -4.01
CA GLU A 92 1.09 -5.72 -4.95
C GLU A 92 2.16 -6.79 -5.12
N GLU A 93 2.62 -7.39 -4.02
CA GLU A 93 3.64 -8.44 -4.06
C GLU A 93 3.09 -9.77 -4.61
N ALA A 94 1.94 -10.21 -4.11
CA ALA A 94 1.44 -11.54 -4.37
C ALA A 94 0.74 -11.68 -5.73
N PHE A 95 0.03 -10.64 -6.17
CA PHE A 95 -0.77 -10.78 -7.40
C PHE A 95 0.05 -10.69 -8.67
N THR A 96 1.19 -10.04 -8.65
CA THR A 96 2.10 -9.99 -9.80
C THR A 96 2.71 -11.35 -10.11
N GLU A 97 2.80 -12.23 -9.10
CA GLU A 97 3.43 -13.55 -9.20
C GLU A 97 2.42 -14.69 -9.28
N ALA A 98 1.13 -14.43 -9.03
CA ALA A 98 0.09 -15.45 -9.07
C ALA A 98 -0.06 -16.07 -10.46
N ALA A 99 -0.01 -17.39 -10.52
CA ALA A 99 -0.18 -18.12 -11.76
C ALA A 99 -1.65 -18.40 -12.11
N TRP A 100 -2.55 -18.29 -11.13
CA TRP A 100 -3.98 -18.55 -11.33
C TRP A 100 -4.76 -17.30 -11.69
N ASP A 101 -5.64 -17.43 -12.66
CA ASP A 101 -6.57 -16.36 -13.06
C ASP A 101 -7.78 -16.24 -12.12
N LEU A 102 -8.07 -17.26 -11.33
CA LEU A 102 -9.15 -17.30 -10.35
C LEU A 102 -8.58 -17.60 -8.96
N LEU A 103 -8.70 -16.62 -8.05
CA LEU A 103 -8.16 -16.71 -6.71
C LEU A 103 -9.28 -16.71 -5.67
N PRO A 104 -9.61 -17.88 -5.04
CA PRO A 104 -10.63 -17.95 -4.02
C PRO A 104 -10.28 -17.09 -2.80
N TYR A 105 -11.25 -16.36 -2.24
CA TYR A 105 -11.01 -15.51 -1.05
C TYR A 105 -10.45 -16.26 0.16
N LYS A 106 -10.81 -17.54 0.32
CA LYS A 106 -10.25 -18.36 1.39
C LYS A 106 -8.76 -18.57 1.18
N PHE A 107 -8.36 -18.99 -0.02
CA PHE A 107 -6.97 -19.17 -0.42
C PHE A 107 -6.18 -17.87 -0.20
N MET A 108 -6.69 -16.75 -0.71
CA MET A 108 -6.05 -15.46 -0.59
C MET A 108 -5.84 -15.03 0.86
N TYR A 109 -6.80 -15.32 1.74
CA TYR A 109 -6.68 -14.99 3.15
C TYR A 109 -5.66 -15.88 3.89
N ASP A 110 -5.63 -17.17 3.60
CA ASP A 110 -4.64 -18.09 4.16
C ASP A 110 -3.24 -17.69 3.70
N PHE A 111 -3.09 -17.35 2.43
CA PHE A 111 -1.87 -16.84 1.85
C PHE A 111 -1.41 -15.51 2.49
N TYR A 112 -2.32 -14.54 2.62
CA TYR A 112 -2.05 -13.28 3.31
C TYR A 112 -1.56 -13.49 4.75
N ARG A 113 -2.10 -14.45 5.47
CA ARG A 113 -1.66 -14.73 6.85
C ARG A 113 -0.22 -15.23 6.90
N HIS A 114 0.18 -16.13 6.00
CA HIS A 114 1.56 -16.63 5.92
C HIS A 114 2.52 -15.54 5.48
N TRP A 115 2.16 -14.77 4.46
CA TRP A 115 2.91 -13.60 4.03
C TRP A 115 3.08 -12.58 5.16
N PHE A 116 2.00 -12.26 5.86
CA PHE A 116 2.01 -11.30 6.98
C PHE A 116 2.91 -11.77 8.13
N GLN A 117 2.84 -13.04 8.49
CA GLN A 117 3.66 -13.62 9.55
C GLN A 117 5.15 -13.59 9.19
N ARG A 118 5.49 -13.78 7.91
CA ARG A 118 6.86 -13.72 7.40
C ARG A 118 7.40 -12.28 7.41
N ASN A 119 6.62 -11.32 6.94
CA ASN A 119 7.06 -9.94 6.75
C ASN A 119 6.86 -9.06 7.99
N MET A 120 5.86 -9.35 8.81
CA MET A 120 5.48 -8.57 10.01
C MET A 120 5.25 -9.45 11.24
N PRO A 121 6.29 -10.16 11.74
CA PRO A 121 6.12 -11.19 12.78
C PRO A 121 5.56 -10.65 14.10
N SER A 122 5.79 -9.39 14.41
CA SER A 122 5.31 -8.73 15.64
C SER A 122 3.91 -8.13 15.50
N GLY A 123 3.34 -8.10 14.28
CA GLY A 123 2.04 -7.53 14.00
C GLY A 123 0.89 -8.51 14.20
N ARG A 124 -0.34 -8.01 14.03
CA ARG A 124 -1.54 -8.82 13.95
C ARG A 124 -2.16 -8.67 12.58
N PRO A 125 -2.37 -9.75 11.82
CA PRO A 125 -3.04 -9.68 10.53
C PRO A 125 -4.48 -9.20 10.70
N VAL A 126 -4.99 -8.50 9.70
CA VAL A 126 -6.42 -8.10 9.69
C VAL A 126 -7.30 -9.34 9.63
N GLY A 127 -8.48 -9.26 10.26
CA GLY A 127 -9.42 -10.35 10.22
C GLY A 127 -9.98 -10.62 8.82
N ARG A 128 -10.41 -11.85 8.54
CA ARG A 128 -10.84 -12.30 7.22
C ARG A 128 -11.86 -11.36 6.54
N ASN A 129 -12.88 -10.92 7.28
CA ASN A 129 -13.91 -10.04 6.69
C ASN A 129 -13.37 -8.67 6.32
N ALA A 130 -12.47 -8.11 7.14
CA ALA A 130 -11.81 -6.85 6.85
C ALA A 130 -10.85 -6.99 5.66
N PHE A 131 -10.11 -8.10 5.58
CA PHE A 131 -9.25 -8.43 4.44
C PHE A 131 -10.03 -8.48 3.13
N ILE A 132 -11.14 -9.25 3.09
CA ILE A 132 -11.98 -9.37 1.89
C ILE A 132 -12.57 -8.02 1.49
N LYS A 133 -12.99 -7.21 2.47
CA LYS A 133 -13.51 -5.86 2.21
C LYS A 133 -12.43 -4.95 1.59
N SER A 134 -11.22 -4.95 2.13
CA SER A 134 -10.08 -4.19 1.58
C SER A 134 -9.73 -4.68 0.18
N LEU A 135 -9.64 -6.00 -0.01
CA LEU A 135 -9.33 -6.59 -1.30
C LEU A 135 -10.37 -6.22 -2.38
N LYS A 136 -11.67 -6.23 -2.05
CA LYS A 136 -12.73 -5.74 -2.94
C LYS A 136 -12.59 -4.27 -3.26
N GLY A 137 -12.14 -3.45 -2.32
CA GLY A 137 -11.85 -2.04 -2.56
C GLY A 137 -10.72 -1.82 -3.55
N LEU A 138 -9.69 -2.67 -3.50
CA LEU A 138 -8.54 -2.62 -4.40
C LEU A 138 -8.86 -3.16 -5.81
N SER A 139 -9.88 -3.99 -5.96
CA SER A 139 -10.19 -4.67 -7.22
C SER A 139 -10.36 -3.73 -8.40
N ALA A 140 -10.99 -2.57 -8.19
CA ALA A 140 -11.21 -1.58 -9.25
C ALA A 140 -9.89 -0.93 -9.71
N GLU A 141 -8.95 -0.73 -8.79
CA GLU A 141 -7.64 -0.13 -9.05
C GLU A 141 -6.74 -1.07 -9.87
N TYR A 142 -6.80 -2.37 -9.56
CA TYR A 142 -6.01 -3.40 -10.24
C TYR A 142 -6.73 -4.06 -11.43
N GLY A 143 -7.96 -3.64 -11.75
CA GLY A 143 -8.73 -4.19 -12.85
C GLY A 143 -9.24 -5.62 -12.63
N TRP A 144 -9.38 -6.05 -11.37
CA TRP A 144 -9.91 -7.37 -11.03
C TRP A 144 -11.41 -7.40 -10.90
N LEU A 145 -12.00 -8.57 -11.15
CA LEU A 145 -13.40 -8.83 -10.91
C LEU A 145 -13.58 -9.47 -9.52
N ALA A 146 -13.96 -8.65 -8.52
CA ALA A 146 -14.28 -9.14 -7.18
C ALA A 146 -15.72 -9.62 -7.12
N GLN A 147 -15.93 -10.94 -7.19
CA GLN A 147 -17.25 -11.57 -7.13
C GLN A 147 -17.35 -12.51 -5.93
N ASP A 148 -18.54 -12.59 -5.31
CA ASP A 148 -18.78 -13.48 -4.18
C ASP A 148 -19.03 -14.94 -4.60
N LYS A 149 -19.47 -15.13 -5.84
CA LYS A 149 -19.73 -16.46 -6.41
C LYS A 149 -19.29 -16.46 -7.86
N VAL A 150 -18.35 -17.30 -8.17
CA VAL A 150 -17.91 -17.59 -9.55
C VAL A 150 -18.19 -19.09 -9.80
N ARG A 151 -18.79 -19.40 -10.94
CA ARG A 151 -18.85 -20.78 -11.41
C ARG A 151 -17.53 -21.12 -12.07
N SER A 152 -16.83 -22.07 -11.48
CA SER A 152 -15.62 -22.67 -12.03
C SER A 152 -15.92 -24.16 -12.26
N ASP A 153 -15.29 -24.76 -13.25
CA ASP A 153 -15.30 -26.20 -13.47
C ASP A 153 -14.44 -26.97 -12.46
N GLY A 154 -13.89 -26.23 -11.48
CA GLY A 154 -13.15 -26.80 -10.35
C GLY A 154 -11.72 -27.23 -10.67
N ARG A 155 -11.26 -27.06 -11.90
CA ARG A 155 -9.88 -27.40 -12.29
C ARG A 155 -9.03 -26.16 -12.50
N MET A 156 -7.92 -26.12 -11.79
CA MET A 156 -6.84 -25.20 -12.08
C MET A 156 -5.83 -25.95 -12.99
N ASP A 157 -5.66 -25.46 -14.19
CA ASP A 157 -4.80 -26.12 -15.21
C ASP A 157 -3.30 -25.86 -14.96
N LYS A 158 -2.99 -24.90 -14.11
CA LYS A 158 -1.61 -24.49 -13.78
C LYS A 158 -1.32 -24.65 -12.31
N PRO A 159 -0.10 -25.08 -11.94
CA PRO A 159 0.34 -25.05 -10.53
C PRO A 159 0.48 -23.60 -10.05
N GLU A 160 0.17 -23.36 -8.75
CA GLU A 160 0.40 -22.08 -8.10
C GLU A 160 1.71 -22.12 -7.29
N PRO A 161 2.81 -21.55 -7.80
CA PRO A 161 4.11 -21.60 -7.14
C PRO A 161 4.11 -20.99 -5.75
N LEU A 162 3.27 -20.01 -5.53
CA LEU A 162 3.15 -19.29 -4.26
C LEU A 162 2.75 -20.20 -3.08
N ILE A 163 2.07 -21.31 -3.35
CA ILE A 163 1.74 -22.32 -2.34
C ILE A 163 3.00 -22.89 -1.68
N LEU A 164 4.05 -23.15 -2.47
CA LEU A 164 5.33 -23.64 -1.95
C LEU A 164 6.16 -22.53 -1.33
N GLU A 165 6.19 -21.37 -1.95
CA GLU A 165 6.99 -20.26 -1.49
C GLU A 165 6.61 -19.84 -0.07
N TYR A 166 5.31 -19.78 0.24
CA TYR A 166 4.80 -19.38 1.55
C TYR A 166 4.40 -20.56 2.45
N ASP A 167 4.71 -21.80 2.03
CA ASP A 167 4.44 -23.04 2.78
C ASP A 167 2.96 -23.18 3.20
N VAL A 168 2.05 -22.88 2.28
CA VAL A 168 0.60 -22.95 2.53
C VAL A 168 0.11 -24.39 2.30
N ARG A 169 0.43 -25.26 3.24
CA ARG A 169 0.24 -26.72 3.13
C ARG A 169 -1.22 -27.14 2.94
N GLU A 170 -2.16 -26.37 3.44
CA GLU A 170 -3.59 -26.63 3.30
C GLU A 170 -4.07 -26.65 1.84
N TRP A 171 -3.30 -26.01 0.95
CA TRP A 171 -3.60 -25.89 -0.47
C TRP A 171 -2.72 -26.79 -1.34
N MET A 172 -1.84 -27.56 -0.73
CA MET A 172 -1.08 -28.57 -1.44
C MET A 172 -1.94 -29.81 -1.70
N ASN A 173 -1.75 -30.40 -2.87
CA ASN A 173 -2.37 -31.69 -3.20
C ASN A 173 -1.80 -32.78 -2.28
N SER A 174 -2.55 -33.14 -1.26
CA SER A 174 -2.18 -34.18 -0.28
C SER A 174 -2.15 -35.60 -0.87
N GLY A 175 -2.84 -35.81 -1.98
CA GLY A 175 -2.86 -37.10 -2.69
C GLY A 175 -1.68 -37.33 -3.62
N TYR A 176 -0.87 -36.30 -3.87
CA TYR A 176 0.29 -36.43 -4.74
C TYR A 176 1.53 -36.88 -3.98
N THR A 177 2.03 -38.04 -4.28
CA THR A 177 3.22 -38.66 -3.65
C THR A 177 4.50 -38.50 -4.48
N GLY A 178 4.42 -37.90 -5.67
CA GLY A 178 5.56 -37.70 -6.56
C GLY A 178 6.49 -36.56 -6.13
N SER A 179 7.60 -36.42 -6.83
CA SER A 179 8.66 -35.43 -6.56
C SER A 179 8.53 -34.13 -7.34
N ASP A 180 7.50 -34.01 -8.19
CA ASP A 180 7.27 -32.79 -8.99
C ASP A 180 6.64 -31.68 -8.11
N PRO A 181 7.37 -30.59 -7.83
CA PRO A 181 6.85 -29.49 -7.02
C PRO A 181 5.62 -28.83 -7.64
N GLY A 182 5.56 -28.75 -8.98
CA GLY A 182 4.44 -28.14 -9.70
C GLY A 182 3.13 -28.87 -9.43
N ARG A 183 3.13 -30.21 -9.43
CA ARG A 183 1.93 -30.99 -9.14
C ARG A 183 1.47 -30.92 -7.67
N LYS A 184 2.38 -30.65 -6.75
CA LYS A 184 2.01 -30.41 -5.33
C LYS A 184 1.21 -29.12 -5.17
N CYS A 185 1.43 -28.15 -6.05
CA CYS A 185 0.77 -26.85 -6.02
C CYS A 185 -0.53 -26.80 -6.84
N MET A 186 -1.04 -27.92 -7.28
CA MET A 186 -2.34 -28.02 -7.92
C MET A 186 -3.37 -28.46 -6.85
N PRO A 187 -4.19 -27.56 -6.33
CA PRO A 187 -5.17 -27.93 -5.31
C PRO A 187 -6.26 -28.77 -5.93
N ASP A 188 -6.70 -29.75 -5.14
CA ASP A 188 -7.95 -30.42 -5.37
C ASP A 188 -9.07 -29.51 -4.87
N LEU A 189 -9.72 -28.79 -5.79
CA LEU A 189 -10.83 -27.90 -5.50
C LEU A 189 -12.17 -28.66 -5.39
N ALA A 190 -12.12 -29.96 -5.12
CA ALA A 190 -13.30 -30.81 -4.93
C ALA A 190 -14.05 -30.48 -3.64
#